data_85381faa7a57b8fdc167651584b2a20f
#
_entry.id   85381faa7a57b8fdc167651584b2a20f
#
_cell.length_a   1.000
_cell.length_b   1.000
_cell.length_c   1.000
_cell.angle_alpha   90.00
_cell.angle_beta   90.00
_cell.angle_gamma   90.00
#
_symmetry.space_group_name_H-M   'P 1'
#
loop_
_entity.id
_entity.type
_entity.pdbx_description
1 polymer ?
#
loop_
_entity_poly.entity_id
_entity_poly.type
_entity_poly.pdbx_seq_one_letter_code
_entity_poly.pdbx_strand_id
1 'polypeptide(L)'
;MRNKTMMTLGILSAVFLNGCAGNARPAYRYELQEVHPVGGRQGICTENGDYWVSGSGILQKYDGNWNLIAENAEPFEGYSLEVNHIGDIDVYNNELYLGVEYFMDGEGRNIQVAVYDGDTLKLKRVFPFRADTGQLECSGIAVDPDSRTVYMSSWIDDESSEYLYMYDLDTAEYKGKLKMQTSPKWIQGVAYYDGNLYVTSDDGDAEENAPDHMYRIEVSDSRETGKVTLEKTFDDVIRQGEIEGLTFRKDTGQFLLLYNRGARIIAGMPRGFYEGYTEEIHEVFVYDMTAGD
;
A
#
# COMPACT_ATOMS: atom_id res chain seq x y z
N MET A 1 64.20 -18.72 44.29
CA MET A 1 64.39 -18.20 42.92
C MET A 1 63.01 -18.22 42.29
N ARG A 2 62.37 -17.04 42.07
CA ARG A 2 61.01 -16.88 41.52
C ARG A 2 61.14 -16.47 40.06
N ASN A 3 60.75 -17.35 39.16
CA ASN A 3 60.61 -17.01 37.73
C ASN A 3 59.33 -16.19 37.51
N LYS A 4 59.50 -14.98 36.99
CA LYS A 4 58.44 -14.14 36.48
C LYS A 4 58.25 -14.44 34.99
N THR A 5 57.11 -15.03 34.64
CA THR A 5 56.70 -15.19 33.26
C THR A 5 55.98 -13.89 32.83
N MET A 6 56.55 -13.24 31.84
CA MET A 6 56.02 -12.02 31.25
C MET A 6 54.94 -12.38 30.21
N MET A 7 53.68 -12.01 30.45
CA MET A 7 52.57 -12.26 29.56
C MET A 7 52.42 -11.04 28.63
N THR A 8 52.74 -11.26 27.37
CA THR A 8 52.58 -10.22 26.33
C THR A 8 51.14 -10.15 25.91
N LEU A 9 50.49 -9.03 26.20
CA LEU A 9 49.07 -8.74 25.78
C LEU A 9 49.11 -8.25 24.35
N GLY A 10 48.68 -9.09 23.41
CA GLY A 10 48.45 -8.72 22.03
C GLY A 10 47.16 -7.91 21.90
N ILE A 11 47.28 -6.64 21.54
CA ILE A 11 46.14 -5.78 21.21
C ILE A 11 45.68 -6.14 19.78
N LEU A 12 44.53 -6.83 19.67
CA LEU A 12 43.86 -7.06 18.40
C LEU A 12 43.06 -5.79 18.05
N SER A 13 43.60 -4.98 17.16
CA SER A 13 42.86 -3.85 16.60
C SER A 13 41.77 -4.36 15.65
N ALA A 14 40.53 -4.40 16.12
CA ALA A 14 39.37 -4.60 15.26
C ALA A 14 39.17 -3.34 14.40
N VAL A 15 39.50 -3.44 13.12
CA VAL A 15 39.10 -2.43 12.12
C VAL A 15 37.63 -2.60 11.88
N PHE A 16 36.80 -1.74 12.49
CA PHE A 16 35.42 -1.57 12.08
C PHE A 16 35.41 -0.89 10.70
N LEU A 17 35.21 -1.66 9.66
CA LEU A 17 34.77 -1.14 8.37
C LEU A 17 33.34 -0.58 8.58
N ASN A 18 33.24 0.71 8.91
CA ASN A 18 32.01 1.44 8.73
C ASN A 18 31.72 1.47 7.21
N GLY A 19 30.98 0.49 6.74
CA GLY A 19 30.30 0.60 5.47
C GLY A 19 29.34 1.79 5.58
N CYS A 20 29.66 2.89 4.92
CA CYS A 20 28.68 3.93 4.63
C CYS A 20 27.60 3.29 3.77
N ALA A 21 26.56 2.74 4.40
CA ALA A 21 25.26 2.64 3.76
C ALA A 21 24.86 4.11 3.49
N GLY A 22 25.06 4.57 2.27
CA GLY A 22 24.53 5.85 1.83
C GLY A 22 23.03 5.78 2.09
N ASN A 23 22.50 6.63 2.98
CA ASN A 23 21.06 6.79 3.17
C ASN A 23 20.52 7.12 1.78
N ALA A 24 19.81 6.18 1.18
CA ALA A 24 19.08 6.47 -0.05
C ALA A 24 18.12 7.61 0.25
N ARG A 25 18.12 8.63 -0.60
CA ARG A 25 17.29 9.81 -0.41
C ARG A 25 15.92 9.58 -1.05
N PRO A 26 14.85 10.30 -0.59
CA PRO A 26 13.59 10.36 -1.30
C PRO A 26 13.79 10.72 -2.78
N ALA A 27 13.01 10.10 -3.67
CA ALA A 27 13.07 10.41 -5.10
C ALA A 27 12.41 11.76 -5.40
N TYR A 28 11.41 12.11 -4.58
CA TYR A 28 10.60 13.31 -4.76
C TYR A 28 10.46 14.12 -3.47
N ARG A 29 10.14 15.41 -3.64
CA ARG A 29 9.58 16.27 -2.60
C ARG A 29 8.09 16.40 -2.85
N TYR A 30 7.32 16.43 -1.78
CA TYR A 30 5.86 16.43 -1.79
C TYR A 30 5.35 17.69 -1.10
N GLU A 31 4.51 18.47 -1.79
CA GLU A 31 3.87 19.68 -1.25
C GLU A 31 2.35 19.54 -1.31
N LEU A 32 1.69 19.49 -0.15
CA LEU A 32 0.24 19.36 -0.06
C LEU A 32 -0.44 20.56 -0.68
N GLN A 33 -1.35 20.32 -1.63
CA GLN A 33 -2.10 21.34 -2.35
C GLN A 33 -3.57 21.38 -1.95
N GLU A 34 -4.24 20.21 -1.99
CA GLU A 34 -5.68 20.10 -1.84
C GLU A 34 -6.05 18.90 -0.98
N VAL A 35 -7.24 18.95 -0.35
CA VAL A 35 -7.84 17.83 0.36
C VAL A 35 -9.31 17.72 -0.05
N HIS A 36 -9.74 16.54 -0.48
CA HIS A 36 -11.08 16.29 -0.97
C HIS A 36 -11.78 15.20 -0.16
N PRO A 37 -13.00 15.44 0.37
CA PRO A 37 -13.78 14.40 1.02
C PRO A 37 -14.28 13.38 -0.01
N VAL A 38 -14.23 12.09 0.35
CA VAL A 38 -14.70 10.96 -0.47
C VAL A 38 -15.52 9.99 0.37
N GLY A 39 -16.24 9.06 -0.29
CA GLY A 39 -17.11 8.13 0.42
C GLY A 39 -16.46 6.79 0.79
N GLY A 40 -15.30 6.47 0.22
CA GLY A 40 -14.56 5.23 0.49
C GLY A 40 -13.34 5.45 1.37
N ARG A 41 -12.85 4.39 2.00
CA ARG A 41 -11.77 4.48 2.99
C ARG A 41 -10.58 3.55 2.74
N GLN A 42 -10.53 2.80 1.62
CA GLN A 42 -9.51 1.77 1.43
C GLN A 42 -8.51 2.13 0.33
N GLY A 43 -8.97 2.38 -0.88
CA GLY A 43 -8.08 2.59 -2.01
C GLY A 43 -8.46 3.79 -2.88
N ILE A 44 -7.48 4.29 -3.60
CA ILE A 44 -7.60 5.39 -4.58
C ILE A 44 -6.79 5.06 -5.83
N CYS A 45 -7.39 5.23 -7.01
CA CYS A 45 -6.63 5.20 -8.26
C CYS A 45 -7.16 6.27 -9.24
N THR A 46 -6.38 6.54 -10.28
CA THR A 46 -6.71 7.58 -11.27
C THR A 46 -6.20 7.22 -12.66
N GLU A 47 -7.02 7.47 -13.65
CA GLU A 47 -6.68 7.36 -15.07
C GLU A 47 -7.48 8.39 -15.87
N ASN A 48 -6.85 9.05 -16.84
CA ASN A 48 -7.49 10.01 -17.77
C ASN A 48 -8.26 11.16 -17.10
N GLY A 49 -7.89 11.53 -15.85
CA GLY A 49 -8.51 12.62 -15.12
C GLY A 49 -9.72 12.23 -14.28
N ASP A 50 -10.18 10.98 -14.33
CA ASP A 50 -11.16 10.43 -13.40
C ASP A 50 -10.46 9.80 -12.19
N TYR A 51 -11.22 9.65 -11.08
CA TYR A 51 -10.76 9.00 -9.86
C TYR A 51 -11.72 7.89 -9.47
N TRP A 52 -11.17 6.79 -8.95
CA TRP A 52 -11.94 5.72 -8.32
C TRP A 52 -11.49 5.56 -6.88
N VAL A 53 -12.46 5.38 -6.00
CA VAL A 53 -12.24 5.19 -4.56
C VAL A 53 -12.95 3.92 -4.13
N SER A 54 -12.29 3.06 -3.37
CA SER A 54 -12.90 1.92 -2.70
C SER A 54 -13.13 2.18 -1.22
N GLY A 55 -14.22 1.65 -0.70
CA GLY A 55 -14.36 1.33 0.71
C GLY A 55 -14.39 -0.18 0.87
N SER A 56 -14.45 -0.69 2.09
CA SER A 56 -14.46 -2.13 2.36
C SER A 56 -15.56 -2.90 1.59
N GLY A 57 -16.66 -2.25 1.21
CA GLY A 57 -17.78 -2.86 0.49
C GLY A 57 -18.48 -1.90 -0.48
N ILE A 58 -17.75 -0.94 -1.04
CA ILE A 58 -18.30 0.04 -1.99
C ILE A 58 -17.22 0.43 -3.01
N LEU A 59 -17.65 0.72 -4.23
CA LEU A 59 -16.83 1.33 -5.28
C LEU A 59 -17.45 2.63 -5.73
N GLN A 60 -16.67 3.67 -5.89
CA GLN A 60 -17.13 4.99 -6.31
C GLN A 60 -16.22 5.54 -7.41
N LYS A 61 -16.83 6.24 -8.39
CA LYS A 61 -16.12 6.97 -9.44
C LYS A 61 -16.41 8.45 -9.31
N TYR A 62 -15.38 9.27 -9.38
CA TYR A 62 -15.44 10.73 -9.37
C TYR A 62 -14.88 11.28 -10.67
N ASP A 63 -15.42 12.41 -11.13
CA ASP A 63 -14.85 13.17 -12.23
C ASP A 63 -13.63 14.01 -11.78
N GLY A 64 -12.97 14.69 -12.74
CA GLY A 64 -11.81 15.55 -12.47
C GLY A 64 -12.06 16.74 -11.55
N ASN A 65 -13.32 17.01 -11.20
CA ASN A 65 -13.73 18.06 -10.25
C ASN A 65 -14.21 17.47 -8.91
N TRP A 66 -13.94 16.20 -8.65
CA TRP A 66 -14.36 15.45 -7.46
C TRP A 66 -15.89 15.34 -7.28
N ASN A 67 -16.67 15.42 -8.36
CA ASN A 67 -18.09 15.08 -8.32
C ASN A 67 -18.25 13.56 -8.42
N LEU A 68 -19.03 12.96 -7.51
CA LEU A 68 -19.40 11.54 -7.60
C LEU A 68 -20.28 11.32 -8.84
N ILE A 69 -19.84 10.49 -9.77
CA ILE A 69 -20.52 10.23 -11.05
C ILE A 69 -21.04 8.79 -11.19
N ALA A 70 -20.48 7.84 -10.45
CA ALA A 70 -20.98 6.47 -10.37
C ALA A 70 -20.67 5.83 -9.02
N GLU A 71 -21.51 4.88 -8.61
CA GLU A 71 -21.36 4.13 -7.37
C GLU A 71 -21.85 2.69 -7.54
N ASN A 72 -21.13 1.73 -6.94
CA ASN A 72 -21.58 0.36 -6.75
C ASN A 72 -21.52 0.02 -5.25
N ALA A 73 -22.68 -0.01 -4.60
CA ALA A 73 -22.85 -0.31 -3.19
C ALA A 73 -22.98 -1.82 -2.89
N GLU A 74 -23.00 -2.65 -3.94
CA GLU A 74 -23.09 -4.12 -3.82
C GLU A 74 -22.00 -4.79 -4.69
N PRO A 75 -20.69 -4.50 -4.44
CA PRO A 75 -19.60 -4.94 -5.32
C PRO A 75 -19.38 -6.45 -5.31
N PHE A 76 -19.90 -7.18 -4.33
CA PHE A 76 -19.63 -8.61 -4.17
C PHE A 76 -20.58 -9.53 -4.92
N GLU A 77 -21.46 -9.00 -5.77
CA GLU A 77 -22.31 -9.81 -6.63
C GLU A 77 -21.48 -10.55 -7.69
N GLY A 78 -21.75 -11.85 -7.86
CA GLY A 78 -21.13 -12.69 -8.90
C GLY A 78 -19.88 -13.46 -8.50
N TYR A 79 -19.40 -13.34 -7.27
CA TYR A 79 -18.27 -14.13 -6.78
C TYR A 79 -18.65 -15.59 -6.52
N SER A 80 -17.73 -16.52 -6.86
CA SER A 80 -17.89 -17.95 -6.55
C SER A 80 -17.39 -18.31 -5.15
N LEU A 81 -16.47 -17.54 -4.59
CA LEU A 81 -16.00 -17.65 -3.21
C LEU A 81 -16.58 -16.52 -2.39
N GLU A 82 -16.85 -16.78 -1.12
CA GLU A 82 -17.34 -15.76 -0.19
C GLU A 82 -16.27 -14.67 0.01
N VAL A 83 -16.66 -13.42 -0.21
CA VAL A 83 -15.86 -12.20 0.02
C VAL A 83 -16.73 -11.15 0.68
N ASN A 84 -16.15 -10.28 1.49
CA ASN A 84 -16.84 -9.19 2.18
C ASN A 84 -15.99 -7.92 2.31
N HIS A 85 -14.77 -7.94 1.76
CA HIS A 85 -13.82 -6.86 1.92
C HIS A 85 -13.09 -6.60 0.60
N ILE A 86 -12.94 -5.31 0.29
CA ILE A 86 -12.08 -4.76 -0.73
C ILE A 86 -10.97 -4.01 0.00
N GLY A 87 -9.72 -4.27 -0.33
CA GLY A 87 -8.58 -3.45 0.08
C GLY A 87 -8.37 -2.27 -0.86
N ASP A 88 -7.13 -2.02 -1.22
CA ASP A 88 -6.74 -0.99 -2.19
C ASP A 88 -7.18 -1.34 -3.62
N ILE A 89 -7.14 -0.34 -4.51
CA ILE A 89 -7.50 -0.47 -5.93
C ILE A 89 -6.47 0.21 -6.83
N ASP A 90 -6.30 -0.33 -8.03
CA ASP A 90 -5.55 0.32 -9.11
C ASP A 90 -6.31 0.24 -10.43
N VAL A 91 -5.96 1.07 -11.42
CA VAL A 91 -6.61 1.16 -12.71
C VAL A 91 -5.61 1.03 -13.86
N TYR A 92 -5.97 0.22 -14.85
CA TYR A 92 -5.22 0.11 -16.09
C TYR A 92 -6.17 -0.16 -17.27
N ASN A 93 -6.11 0.70 -18.30
CA ASN A 93 -6.97 0.63 -19.50
C ASN A 93 -8.47 0.58 -19.16
N ASN A 94 -8.93 1.43 -18.26
CA ASN A 94 -10.32 1.49 -17.77
C ASN A 94 -10.82 0.17 -17.13
N GLU A 95 -9.90 -0.67 -16.67
CA GLU A 95 -10.20 -1.82 -15.81
C GLU A 95 -9.66 -1.54 -14.40
N LEU A 96 -10.53 -1.70 -13.39
CA LEU A 96 -10.13 -1.60 -11.98
C LEU A 96 -9.65 -2.95 -11.49
N TYR A 97 -8.50 -2.98 -10.88
CA TYR A 97 -7.91 -4.15 -10.23
C TYR A 97 -8.05 -3.97 -8.72
N LEU A 98 -8.66 -4.92 -8.06
CA LEU A 98 -8.96 -4.88 -6.64
C LEU A 98 -8.36 -6.09 -5.94
N GLY A 99 -7.77 -5.89 -4.76
CA GLY A 99 -7.59 -6.96 -3.80
C GLY A 99 -8.93 -7.22 -3.10
N VAL A 100 -9.41 -8.46 -3.14
CA VAL A 100 -10.67 -8.85 -2.50
C VAL A 100 -10.50 -10.11 -1.66
N GLU A 101 -11.22 -10.16 -0.53
CA GLU A 101 -11.14 -11.28 0.39
C GLU A 101 -12.39 -11.39 1.28
N TYR A 102 -12.46 -12.44 2.05
CA TYR A 102 -13.28 -12.47 3.25
C TYR A 102 -12.39 -12.12 4.44
N PHE A 103 -12.65 -10.98 5.07
CA PHE A 103 -11.88 -10.48 6.20
C PHE A 103 -12.74 -10.36 7.45
N MET A 104 -12.21 -10.80 8.60
CA MET A 104 -12.85 -10.68 9.90
C MET A 104 -11.83 -10.74 11.04
N ASP A 105 -11.84 -9.72 11.91
CA ASP A 105 -11.03 -9.65 13.13
C ASP A 105 -9.51 -9.94 12.91
N GLY A 106 -8.93 -9.39 11.84
CA GLY A 106 -7.50 -9.53 11.50
C GLY A 106 -7.15 -10.78 10.70
N GLU A 107 -8.14 -11.57 10.27
CA GLU A 107 -7.91 -12.78 9.47
C GLU A 107 -8.55 -12.65 8.09
N GLY A 108 -7.74 -12.83 7.02
CA GLY A 108 -8.16 -12.88 5.63
C GLY A 108 -8.26 -14.30 5.09
N ARG A 109 -9.18 -14.53 4.17
CA ARG A 109 -9.32 -15.78 3.40
C ARG A 109 -9.93 -15.52 2.04
N ASN A 110 -9.82 -16.50 1.12
CA ASN A 110 -10.33 -16.40 -0.25
C ASN A 110 -9.74 -15.18 -1.01
N ILE A 111 -8.49 -14.87 -0.76
CA ILE A 111 -7.78 -13.71 -1.29
C ILE A 111 -7.65 -13.83 -2.80
N GLN A 112 -8.14 -12.85 -3.55
CA GLN A 112 -8.18 -12.87 -5.01
C GLN A 112 -7.92 -11.47 -5.58
N VAL A 113 -7.40 -11.42 -6.81
CA VAL A 113 -7.49 -10.21 -7.64
C VAL A 113 -8.82 -10.24 -8.37
N ALA A 114 -9.61 -9.20 -8.24
CA ALA A 114 -10.83 -9.00 -9.01
C ALA A 114 -10.66 -7.85 -10.00
N VAL A 115 -11.30 -7.96 -11.15
CA VAL A 115 -11.26 -6.94 -12.21
C VAL A 115 -12.66 -6.46 -12.51
N TYR A 116 -12.84 -5.14 -12.40
CA TYR A 116 -14.10 -4.45 -12.66
C TYR A 116 -13.98 -3.55 -13.88
N ASP A 117 -15.10 -3.25 -14.47
CA ASP A 117 -15.20 -2.24 -15.52
C ASP A 117 -15.20 -0.83 -14.90
N GLY A 118 -14.29 0.04 -15.35
CA GLY A 118 -14.08 1.36 -14.75
C GLY A 118 -15.24 2.34 -14.96
N ASP A 119 -16.13 2.12 -15.93
CA ASP A 119 -17.27 2.99 -16.15
C ASP A 119 -18.53 2.51 -15.42
N THR A 120 -18.78 1.20 -15.45
CA THR A 120 -19.99 0.62 -14.87
C THR A 120 -19.81 0.12 -13.45
N LEU A 121 -18.56 0.03 -12.97
CA LEU A 121 -18.16 -0.51 -11.68
C LEU A 121 -18.66 -1.95 -11.44
N LYS A 122 -18.85 -2.73 -12.51
CA LYS A 122 -19.34 -4.12 -12.44
C LYS A 122 -18.20 -5.10 -12.57
N LEU A 123 -18.30 -6.21 -11.84
CA LEU A 123 -17.36 -7.31 -11.91
C LEU A 123 -17.29 -7.87 -13.35
N LYS A 124 -16.07 -7.95 -13.89
CA LYS A 124 -15.77 -8.57 -15.19
C LYS A 124 -15.20 -9.97 -15.04
N ARG A 125 -14.22 -10.15 -14.17
CA ARG A 125 -13.54 -11.41 -13.91
C ARG A 125 -12.84 -11.40 -12.56
N VAL A 126 -12.52 -12.58 -12.06
CA VAL A 126 -11.70 -12.82 -10.88
C VAL A 126 -10.53 -13.71 -11.28
N PHE A 127 -9.33 -13.42 -10.80
CA PHE A 127 -8.18 -14.29 -11.01
C PHE A 127 -8.37 -15.61 -10.26
N PRO A 128 -7.84 -16.73 -10.77
CA PRO A 128 -7.96 -18.02 -10.09
C PRO A 128 -7.41 -17.96 -8.65
N PHE A 129 -8.23 -18.39 -7.69
CA PHE A 129 -7.80 -18.45 -6.29
C PHE A 129 -6.64 -19.43 -6.10
N ARG A 130 -5.65 -19.02 -5.31
CA ARG A 130 -4.43 -19.78 -5.03
C ARG A 130 -4.17 -19.83 -3.53
N ALA A 131 -4.53 -20.97 -2.91
CA ALA A 131 -4.31 -21.20 -1.47
C ALA A 131 -2.82 -21.43 -1.11
N ASP A 132 -1.98 -21.70 -2.10
CA ASP A 132 -0.57 -22.08 -1.91
C ASP A 132 0.42 -20.91 -1.99
N THR A 133 -0.06 -19.67 -2.12
CA THR A 133 0.81 -18.48 -2.19
C THR A 133 1.46 -18.14 -0.84
N GLY A 134 0.79 -18.47 0.26
CA GLY A 134 1.15 -18.07 1.62
C GLY A 134 0.72 -16.64 1.96
N GLN A 135 -0.07 -15.98 1.11
CA GLN A 135 -0.68 -14.69 1.40
C GLN A 135 -1.84 -14.86 2.39
N LEU A 136 -1.89 -14.04 3.44
CA LEU A 136 -2.87 -14.16 4.52
C LEU A 136 -3.94 -13.07 4.52
N GLU A 137 -3.72 -12.00 3.72
CA GLU A 137 -4.62 -10.86 3.60
C GLU A 137 -4.26 -10.06 2.33
N CYS A 138 -5.11 -9.12 1.88
CA CYS A 138 -4.83 -8.25 0.73
C CYS A 138 -5.20 -6.79 1.02
N SER A 139 -4.24 -6.02 1.53
CA SER A 139 -4.39 -4.59 1.78
C SER A 139 -4.13 -3.74 0.53
N GLY A 140 -3.00 -3.91 -0.12
CA GLY A 140 -2.58 -3.10 -1.26
C GLY A 140 -2.56 -3.84 -2.59
N ILE A 141 -2.77 -3.12 -3.69
CA ILE A 141 -2.67 -3.66 -5.05
C ILE A 141 -2.10 -2.62 -6.02
N ALA A 142 -1.24 -3.05 -6.95
CA ALA A 142 -0.73 -2.21 -8.02
C ALA A 142 -0.63 -2.96 -9.34
N VAL A 143 -0.84 -2.27 -10.45
CA VAL A 143 -0.58 -2.75 -11.81
C VAL A 143 0.69 -2.12 -12.35
N ASP A 144 1.69 -2.95 -12.63
CA ASP A 144 2.89 -2.57 -13.38
C ASP A 144 2.68 -2.94 -14.86
N PRO A 145 2.34 -1.98 -15.72
CA PRO A 145 2.10 -2.23 -17.12
C PRO A 145 3.37 -2.58 -17.90
N ASP A 146 4.53 -2.15 -17.41
CA ASP A 146 5.82 -2.34 -18.10
C ASP A 146 6.26 -3.80 -18.01
N SER A 147 6.07 -4.43 -16.84
CA SER A 147 6.36 -5.85 -16.65
C SER A 147 5.15 -6.76 -16.78
N ARG A 148 3.98 -6.22 -17.08
CA ARG A 148 2.71 -6.94 -17.14
C ARG A 148 2.44 -7.74 -15.86
N THR A 149 2.56 -7.06 -14.70
CA THR A 149 2.44 -7.69 -13.37
C THR A 149 1.46 -6.95 -12.49
N VAL A 150 0.59 -7.69 -11.81
CA VAL A 150 -0.22 -7.19 -10.70
C VAL A 150 0.46 -7.61 -9.41
N TYR A 151 0.70 -6.66 -8.52
CA TYR A 151 1.26 -6.88 -7.19
C TYR A 151 0.18 -6.75 -6.13
N MET A 152 0.19 -7.62 -5.11
CA MET A 152 -0.63 -7.48 -3.91
C MET A 152 0.25 -7.53 -2.66
N SER A 153 -0.08 -6.75 -1.65
CA SER A 153 0.53 -6.81 -0.32
C SER A 153 -0.34 -7.58 0.68
N SER A 154 0.19 -7.77 1.87
CA SER A 154 -0.53 -8.27 3.04
C SER A 154 -0.27 -7.32 4.21
N TRP A 155 -1.33 -6.89 4.88
CA TRP A 155 -1.25 -6.03 6.06
C TRP A 155 -0.75 -6.78 7.31
N ILE A 156 -1.00 -8.09 7.40
CA ILE A 156 -0.66 -8.91 8.57
C ILE A 156 0.83 -8.93 8.81
N ASP A 157 1.28 -8.49 10.00
CA ASP A 157 2.68 -8.38 10.41
C ASP A 157 3.28 -9.75 10.78
N ASP A 158 3.49 -10.58 9.76
CA ASP A 158 4.18 -11.87 9.86
C ASP A 158 4.99 -12.13 8.56
N GLU A 159 5.33 -13.39 8.25
CA GLU A 159 6.04 -13.72 7.00
C GLU A 159 5.28 -13.26 5.76
N SER A 160 3.93 -13.23 5.79
CA SER A 160 3.10 -12.80 4.66
C SER A 160 3.36 -11.35 4.26
N SER A 161 3.54 -10.45 5.23
CA SER A 161 3.79 -9.02 4.98
C SER A 161 5.22 -8.71 4.50
N GLU A 162 6.12 -9.68 4.49
CA GLU A 162 7.48 -9.50 3.94
C GLU A 162 7.52 -9.51 2.41
N TYR A 163 6.40 -9.85 1.75
CA TYR A 163 6.36 -10.07 0.30
C TYR A 163 5.28 -9.25 -0.40
N LEU A 164 5.57 -8.93 -1.68
CA LEU A 164 4.55 -8.56 -2.65
C LEU A 164 4.28 -9.77 -3.55
N TYR A 165 3.01 -10.18 -3.62
CA TYR A 165 2.56 -11.35 -4.39
C TYR A 165 2.28 -10.94 -5.82
N MET A 166 2.85 -11.66 -6.80
CA MET A 166 2.85 -11.28 -8.20
C MET A 166 1.94 -12.17 -9.04
N TYR A 167 1.10 -11.55 -9.84
CA TYR A 167 0.24 -12.22 -10.82
C TYR A 167 0.49 -11.63 -12.21
N ASP A 168 0.36 -12.47 -13.23
CA ASP A 168 0.46 -12.03 -14.61
C ASP A 168 -0.80 -11.25 -15.00
N LEU A 169 -0.63 -10.05 -15.52
CA LEU A 169 -1.71 -9.13 -15.86
C LEU A 169 -2.62 -9.67 -16.97
N ASP A 170 -2.07 -10.44 -17.92
CA ASP A 170 -2.78 -10.95 -19.09
C ASP A 170 -3.41 -12.33 -18.86
N THR A 171 -2.64 -13.23 -18.22
CA THR A 171 -3.06 -14.63 -18.03
C THR A 171 -3.70 -14.89 -16.67
N ALA A 172 -3.58 -13.95 -15.73
CA ALA A 172 -4.03 -14.09 -14.33
C ALA A 172 -3.30 -15.22 -13.56
N GLU A 173 -2.17 -15.70 -14.06
CA GLU A 173 -1.37 -16.74 -13.41
C GLU A 173 -0.50 -16.16 -12.29
N TYR A 174 -0.37 -16.90 -11.21
CA TYR A 174 0.56 -16.54 -10.13
C TYR A 174 2.01 -16.69 -10.60
N LYS A 175 2.81 -15.62 -10.49
CA LYS A 175 4.21 -15.54 -10.94
C LYS A 175 5.21 -15.79 -9.81
N GLY A 176 4.77 -15.81 -8.57
CA GLY A 176 5.64 -15.88 -7.39
C GLY A 176 5.51 -14.66 -6.49
N LYS A 177 6.49 -14.45 -5.63
CA LYS A 177 6.49 -13.34 -4.68
C LYS A 177 7.84 -12.63 -4.64
N LEU A 178 7.80 -11.30 -4.53
CA LEU A 178 8.96 -10.41 -4.39
C LEU A 178 9.21 -10.15 -2.91
N LYS A 179 10.40 -10.47 -2.40
CA LYS A 179 10.77 -10.20 -1.02
C LYS A 179 11.22 -8.75 -0.86
N MET A 180 10.58 -8.01 0.02
CA MET A 180 11.02 -6.68 0.42
C MET A 180 12.22 -6.79 1.35
N GLN A 181 13.29 -6.03 1.03
CA GLN A 181 14.47 -5.94 1.91
C GLN A 181 14.25 -4.83 2.93
N THR A 182 14.03 -5.22 4.19
CA THR A 182 13.52 -4.38 5.27
C THR A 182 12.03 -4.03 5.03
N SER A 183 11.18 -5.03 5.19
CA SER A 183 9.73 -4.88 4.98
C SER A 183 9.13 -3.81 5.88
N PRO A 184 8.38 -2.83 5.32
CA PRO A 184 7.52 -1.96 6.11
C PRO A 184 6.45 -2.78 6.82
N LYS A 185 5.96 -2.28 7.95
CA LYS A 185 4.87 -2.92 8.69
C LYS A 185 3.55 -2.30 8.32
N TRP A 186 2.47 -3.06 8.46
CA TRP A 186 1.11 -2.55 8.30
C TRP A 186 0.92 -1.83 6.96
N ILE A 187 1.34 -2.48 5.84
CA ILE A 187 1.17 -1.93 4.50
C ILE A 187 -0.31 -1.85 4.18
N GLN A 188 -0.81 -0.67 3.77
CA GLN A 188 -2.21 -0.43 3.43
C GLN A 188 -2.43 -0.25 1.92
N GLY A 189 -1.54 0.42 1.22
CA GLY A 189 -1.64 0.67 -0.21
C GLY A 189 -0.37 0.33 -0.97
N VAL A 190 -0.52 0.03 -2.26
CA VAL A 190 0.60 -0.17 -3.21
C VAL A 190 0.30 0.56 -4.50
N ALA A 191 1.27 1.27 -5.05
CA ALA A 191 1.19 1.89 -6.38
C ALA A 191 2.46 1.69 -7.19
N TYR A 192 2.34 1.65 -8.53
CA TYR A 192 3.46 1.64 -9.46
C TYR A 192 3.63 2.99 -10.14
N TYR A 193 4.82 3.58 -9.99
CA TYR A 193 5.14 4.86 -10.61
C TYR A 193 6.62 4.96 -10.96
N ASP A 194 6.92 5.43 -12.19
CA ASP A 194 8.28 5.71 -12.67
C ASP A 194 9.29 4.58 -12.41
N GLY A 195 8.89 3.34 -12.75
CA GLY A 195 9.73 2.14 -12.63
C GLY A 195 9.89 1.58 -11.22
N ASN A 196 9.21 2.14 -10.22
CA ASN A 196 9.27 1.71 -8.83
C ASN A 196 7.89 1.38 -8.27
N LEU A 197 7.85 0.57 -7.21
CA LEU A 197 6.67 0.42 -6.38
C LEU A 197 6.76 1.35 -5.18
N TYR A 198 5.61 1.85 -4.75
CA TYR A 198 5.44 2.68 -3.55
C TYR A 198 4.42 2.02 -2.65
N VAL A 199 4.66 2.02 -1.36
CA VAL A 199 3.73 1.47 -0.37
C VAL A 199 3.49 2.47 0.74
N THR A 200 2.24 2.62 1.16
CA THR A 200 1.87 3.28 2.41
C THR A 200 1.95 2.29 3.56
N SER A 201 2.32 2.76 4.72
CA SER A 201 2.51 1.95 5.92
C SER A 201 1.90 2.69 7.12
N ASP A 202 0.97 2.04 7.80
CA ASP A 202 0.32 2.51 9.04
C ASP A 202 1.22 2.20 10.25
N ASP A 203 2.50 2.57 10.13
CA ASP A 203 3.56 2.31 11.10
C ASP A 203 3.77 3.46 12.10
N GLY A 204 2.89 4.46 12.05
CA GLY A 204 2.80 5.55 13.00
C GLY A 204 2.09 5.18 14.30
N ASP A 205 1.85 6.17 15.14
CA ASP A 205 1.09 6.01 16.38
C ASP A 205 0.43 7.35 16.76
N ALA A 206 -0.91 7.38 16.71
CA ALA A 206 -1.67 8.60 17.03
C ALA A 206 -1.52 9.01 18.50
N GLU A 207 -1.38 8.07 19.43
CA GLU A 207 -1.24 8.32 20.87
C GLU A 207 0.14 8.95 21.18
N GLU A 208 1.18 8.52 20.47
CA GLU A 208 2.55 9.04 20.59
C GLU A 208 2.83 10.20 19.62
N ASN A 209 1.85 10.61 18.82
CA ASN A 209 1.97 11.60 17.77
C ASN A 209 3.08 11.27 16.74
N ALA A 210 3.30 9.97 16.49
CA ALA A 210 4.22 9.49 15.47
C ALA A 210 3.50 9.41 14.11
N PRO A 211 4.09 9.95 13.03
CA PRO A 211 3.49 9.93 11.69
C PRO A 211 3.65 8.58 11.01
N ASP A 212 2.75 8.30 10.06
CA ASP A 212 2.85 7.20 9.10
C ASP A 212 3.85 7.52 8.00
N HIS A 213 4.18 6.48 7.20
CA HIS A 213 5.21 6.59 6.19
C HIS A 213 4.78 6.05 4.82
N MET A 214 5.46 6.54 3.79
CA MET A 214 5.50 5.93 2.47
C MET A 214 6.92 5.46 2.17
N TYR A 215 7.04 4.27 1.60
CA TYR A 215 8.31 3.68 1.19
C TYR A 215 8.33 3.43 -0.31
N ARG A 216 9.49 3.64 -0.92
CA ARG A 216 9.77 3.29 -2.32
C ARG A 216 10.52 1.97 -2.39
N ILE A 217 10.13 1.13 -3.33
CA ILE A 217 10.70 -0.20 -3.54
C ILE A 217 11.30 -0.26 -4.94
N GLU A 218 12.62 -0.33 -5.01
CA GLU A 218 13.39 -0.56 -6.23
C GLU A 218 13.42 -2.06 -6.49
N VAL A 219 12.66 -2.51 -7.51
CA VAL A 219 12.56 -3.93 -7.86
C VAL A 219 13.82 -4.39 -8.57
N SER A 220 14.42 -5.51 -8.14
CA SER A 220 15.58 -6.11 -8.82
C SER A 220 15.22 -6.63 -10.21
N ASP A 221 16.22 -6.75 -11.09
CA ASP A 221 16.02 -7.30 -12.45
C ASP A 221 15.43 -8.73 -12.42
N SER A 222 15.79 -9.54 -11.43
CA SER A 222 15.21 -10.89 -11.23
C SER A 222 13.78 -10.88 -10.70
N ARG A 223 13.31 -9.74 -10.20
CA ARG A 223 12.01 -9.58 -9.50
C ARG A 223 11.82 -10.50 -8.28
N GLU A 224 12.89 -10.98 -7.71
CA GLU A 224 12.86 -11.80 -6.49
C GLU A 224 12.95 -10.95 -5.22
N THR A 225 13.57 -9.77 -5.33
CA THR A 225 13.79 -8.86 -4.20
C THR A 225 13.52 -7.42 -4.58
N GLY A 226 13.08 -6.62 -3.60
CA GLY A 226 12.92 -5.17 -3.70
C GLY A 226 13.68 -4.47 -2.59
N LYS A 227 14.50 -3.48 -2.96
CA LYS A 227 15.20 -2.60 -2.01
C LYS A 227 14.25 -1.52 -1.53
N VAL A 228 13.98 -1.48 -0.24
CA VAL A 228 13.06 -0.54 0.39
C VAL A 228 13.80 0.70 0.89
N THR A 229 13.25 1.88 0.61
CA THR A 229 13.78 3.19 1.04
C THR A 229 12.63 4.04 1.54
N LEU A 230 12.79 4.72 2.68
CA LEU A 230 11.83 5.72 3.16
C LEU A 230 11.71 6.85 2.12
N GLU A 231 10.50 7.08 1.65
CA GLU A 231 10.21 8.10 0.63
C GLU A 231 9.59 9.36 1.25
N LYS A 232 8.56 9.21 2.10
CA LYS A 232 7.90 10.35 2.77
C LYS A 232 7.49 9.97 4.19
N THR A 233 7.65 10.92 5.11
CA THR A 233 7.02 10.92 6.43
C THR A 233 5.82 11.86 6.35
N PHE A 234 4.62 11.39 6.75
CA PHE A 234 3.39 12.18 6.70
C PHE A 234 3.21 12.99 7.98
N ASP A 235 4.11 13.94 8.21
CA ASP A 235 4.04 14.90 9.32
C ASP A 235 3.10 16.09 9.06
N ASP A 236 2.56 16.18 7.87
CA ASP A 236 1.62 17.17 7.36
C ASP A 236 0.15 16.74 7.38
N VAL A 237 -0.17 15.53 7.88
CA VAL A 237 -1.54 15.05 8.10
C VAL A 237 -1.83 14.86 9.58
N ILE A 238 -3.14 14.79 9.93
CA ILE A 238 -3.59 14.54 11.29
C ILE A 238 -3.42 13.05 11.62
N ARG A 239 -2.84 12.72 12.78
CA ARG A 239 -2.45 11.35 13.21
C ARG A 239 -3.63 10.45 13.61
N GLN A 240 -4.81 11.03 13.95
CA GLN A 240 -5.95 10.29 14.47
C GLN A 240 -6.70 9.59 13.33
N GLY A 241 -6.12 8.53 12.79
CA GLY A 241 -6.67 7.77 11.68
C GLY A 241 -5.74 6.70 11.21
N GLU A 242 -5.95 6.23 10.00
CA GLU A 242 -5.23 5.18 9.32
C GLU A 242 -4.88 5.65 7.91
N ILE A 243 -3.61 5.53 7.54
CA ILE A 243 -3.17 5.76 6.16
C ILE A 243 -3.66 4.60 5.30
N GLU A 244 -4.06 4.89 4.06
CA GLU A 244 -4.71 3.91 3.20
C GLU A 244 -4.05 3.88 1.81
N GLY A 245 -4.82 3.64 0.75
CA GLY A 245 -4.34 3.56 -0.62
C GLY A 245 -3.70 4.84 -1.15
N LEU A 246 -2.88 4.68 -2.19
CA LEU A 246 -2.16 5.77 -2.84
C LEU A 246 -2.17 5.61 -4.35
N THR A 247 -2.01 6.72 -5.07
CA THR A 247 -1.84 6.68 -6.53
C THR A 247 -1.05 7.89 -7.04
N PHE A 248 -0.61 7.83 -8.29
CA PHE A 248 0.14 8.89 -8.95
C PHE A 248 -0.56 9.31 -10.25
N ARG A 249 -0.78 10.60 -10.43
CA ARG A 249 -1.23 11.18 -11.70
C ARG A 249 -0.04 11.37 -12.63
N LYS A 250 0.06 10.52 -13.64
CA LYS A 250 1.16 10.57 -14.61
C LYS A 250 1.14 11.82 -15.51
N ASP A 251 -0.07 12.37 -15.74
CA ASP A 251 -0.28 13.55 -16.59
C ASP A 251 0.12 14.88 -15.92
N THR A 252 -0.04 14.99 -14.60
CA THR A 252 0.27 16.21 -13.84
C THR A 252 1.49 16.09 -12.95
N GLY A 253 1.99 14.87 -12.70
CA GLY A 253 3.06 14.61 -11.74
C GLY A 253 2.61 14.84 -10.30
N GLN A 254 1.35 14.51 -9.97
CA GLN A 254 0.82 14.60 -8.62
C GLN A 254 0.75 13.24 -7.95
N PHE A 255 0.90 13.24 -6.63
CA PHE A 255 0.68 12.11 -5.74
C PHE A 255 -0.63 12.30 -4.98
N LEU A 256 -1.43 11.25 -4.87
CA LEU A 256 -2.68 11.23 -4.12
C LEU A 256 -2.61 10.17 -3.03
N LEU A 257 -3.04 10.54 -1.84
CA LEU A 257 -3.11 9.67 -0.66
C LEU A 257 -4.54 9.65 -0.14
N LEU A 258 -5.10 8.46 0.06
CA LEU A 258 -6.33 8.29 0.82
C LEU A 258 -6.00 8.12 2.30
N TYR A 259 -6.73 8.83 3.16
CA TYR A 259 -6.58 8.77 4.60
C TYR A 259 -7.95 8.70 5.29
N ASN A 260 -8.10 7.74 6.20
CA ASN A 260 -9.30 7.55 7.01
C ASN A 260 -9.04 8.12 8.40
N ARG A 261 -9.79 9.16 8.81
CA ARG A 261 -9.64 9.81 10.10
C ARG A 261 -10.82 9.54 11.04
N GLY A 262 -10.55 9.63 12.33
CA GLY A 262 -11.55 9.67 13.39
C GLY A 262 -11.81 8.31 14.02
N ALA A 263 -11.90 7.23 13.25
CA ALA A 263 -12.08 5.90 13.83
C ALA A 263 -10.77 5.35 14.42
N ARG A 264 -10.90 4.60 15.52
CA ARG A 264 -9.83 3.77 16.06
C ARG A 264 -9.96 2.39 15.42
N ILE A 265 -8.99 2.02 14.60
CA ILE A 265 -8.97 0.71 13.95
C ILE A 265 -8.11 -0.24 14.81
N ILE A 266 -8.64 -1.41 15.11
CA ILE A 266 -7.95 -2.47 15.87
C ILE A 266 -8.18 -3.79 15.14
N ALA A 267 -7.11 -4.44 14.70
CA ALA A 267 -7.16 -5.65 13.88
C ALA A 267 -8.06 -5.46 12.63
N GLY A 268 -7.90 -4.31 11.93
CA GLY A 268 -8.66 -3.96 10.75
C GLY A 268 -10.14 -3.62 10.98
N MET A 269 -10.60 -3.55 12.24
CA MET A 269 -12.01 -3.33 12.58
C MET A 269 -12.20 -2.04 13.35
N PRO A 270 -13.22 -1.20 13.03
CA PRO A 270 -13.55 -0.01 13.81
C PRO A 270 -13.96 -0.37 15.24
N ARG A 271 -13.31 0.23 16.24
CA ARG A 271 -13.52 0.00 17.68
C ARG A 271 -13.72 1.31 18.44
N GLY A 272 -14.52 2.20 17.90
CA GLY A 272 -14.81 3.51 18.46
C GLY A 272 -14.06 4.64 17.76
N PHE A 273 -13.98 5.80 18.43
CA PHE A 273 -13.42 7.01 17.83
C PHE A 273 -12.32 7.60 18.72
N TYR A 274 -11.41 8.33 18.10
CA TYR A 274 -10.48 9.21 18.81
C TYR A 274 -11.24 10.35 19.48
N GLU A 275 -10.62 10.98 20.49
CA GLU A 275 -11.21 12.13 21.17
C GLU A 275 -11.53 13.27 20.20
N GLY A 276 -12.75 13.78 20.27
CA GLY A 276 -13.23 14.85 19.40
C GLY A 276 -13.90 14.38 18.09
N TYR A 277 -13.92 13.08 17.82
CA TYR A 277 -14.59 12.50 16.64
C TYR A 277 -15.84 11.72 17.02
N THR A 278 -16.85 11.75 16.16
CA THR A 278 -18.11 11.00 16.28
C THR A 278 -18.42 10.17 15.03
N GLU A 279 -17.61 10.32 13.98
CA GLU A 279 -17.75 9.64 12.69
C GLU A 279 -16.38 9.49 12.03
N GLU A 280 -16.29 8.60 11.04
CA GLU A 280 -15.13 8.49 10.16
C GLU A 280 -15.16 9.63 9.13
N ILE A 281 -13.97 10.13 8.78
CA ILE A 281 -13.78 11.17 7.77
C ILE A 281 -12.78 10.63 6.76
N HIS A 282 -13.24 10.40 5.53
CA HIS A 282 -12.41 9.88 4.46
C HIS A 282 -12.01 11.03 3.54
N GLU A 283 -10.72 11.20 3.31
CA GLU A 283 -10.17 12.31 2.53
C GLU A 283 -9.05 11.85 1.61
N VAL A 284 -9.01 12.42 0.42
CA VAL A 284 -7.87 12.31 -0.50
C VAL A 284 -7.05 13.58 -0.41
N PHE A 285 -5.78 13.41 -0.06
CA PHE A 285 -4.75 14.46 -0.01
C PHE A 285 -4.02 14.47 -1.34
N VAL A 286 -3.97 15.63 -2.00
CA VAL A 286 -3.32 15.83 -3.31
C VAL A 286 -2.04 16.60 -3.11
N TYR A 287 -0.91 16.03 -3.52
CA TYR A 287 0.42 16.62 -3.40
C TYR A 287 1.01 16.89 -4.78
N ASP A 288 1.61 18.06 -4.96
CA ASP A 288 2.53 18.28 -6.07
C ASP A 288 3.87 17.59 -5.77
N MET A 289 4.47 17.00 -6.80
CA MET A 289 5.76 16.35 -6.71
C MET A 289 6.82 17.10 -7.51
N THR A 290 7.99 17.27 -6.92
CA THR A 290 9.19 17.76 -7.60
C THR A 290 10.34 16.81 -7.35
N ALA A 291 11.22 16.62 -8.34
CA ALA A 291 12.38 15.74 -8.17
C ALA A 291 13.18 16.11 -6.91
N GLY A 292 13.55 15.11 -6.12
CA GLY A 292 14.46 15.28 -4.99
C GLY A 292 15.87 15.70 -5.45
N ASP A 293 16.68 16.26 -4.54
CA ASP A 293 18.07 16.67 -4.84
C ASP A 293 19.05 15.48 -4.83
#